data_415ffc2d99db6ad7546ac12790fbbdf9
#
_entry.id   415ffc2d99db6ad7546ac12790fbbdf9
#
_cell.length_a   1.000
_cell.length_b   1.000
_cell.length_c   1.000
_cell.angle_alpha   90.00
_cell.angle_beta   90.00
_cell.angle_gamma   90.00
#
_symmetry.space_group_name_H-M   'P 1'
#
loop_
_entity.id
_entity.type
_entity.pdbx_description
1 polymer ?
#
loop_
_entity_poly.entity_id
_entity_poly.type
_entity_poly.pdbx_seq_one_letter_code
_entity_poly.pdbx_strand_id
1 'polypeptide(L)'
;MSEIKTVGVIGAGVMGGGIAQSLAQAGYEVTCTDIASEALDTARQDAAEGRFGLAGAVARGKLDSSEADAARARITWSDSFEEAAQSDLIIECVPEKLDVKLSVFRSLDEAAPEHSILASNTSGFPIAAMAGATRRPDQVVGWHWASPAFVMKFAEIVVTEGTSDSTRDQVMACAKKCGKNPVAVRDNPLEWGFVANRIYFAMLREASRVVDEGVATHAEVNDLMVDCFRWPVGPFAMVKGAGSGWK
;
A
#
# COMPACT_ATOMS: atom_id res chain seq x y z
N MET A 1 -20.23 -8.56 -10.95
CA MET A 1 -18.95 -9.22 -10.67
C MET A 1 -19.06 -9.94 -9.34
N SER A 2 -18.34 -11.05 -9.16
CA SER A 2 -18.31 -11.81 -7.91
C SER A 2 -17.64 -11.00 -6.79
N GLU A 3 -17.98 -11.31 -5.54
CA GLU A 3 -17.31 -10.75 -4.36
C GLU A 3 -15.85 -11.19 -4.33
N ILE A 4 -14.90 -10.28 -4.00
CA ILE A 4 -13.50 -10.60 -3.81
C ILE A 4 -13.36 -11.55 -2.61
N LYS A 5 -12.75 -12.71 -2.83
CA LYS A 5 -12.47 -13.72 -1.79
C LYS A 5 -10.98 -14.01 -1.68
N THR A 6 -10.27 -14.00 -2.81
CA THR A 6 -8.86 -14.31 -2.91
C THR A 6 -8.06 -13.08 -3.32
N VAL A 7 -6.89 -12.87 -2.70
CA VAL A 7 -6.01 -11.74 -3.02
C VAL A 7 -4.59 -12.23 -3.25
N GLY A 8 -4.05 -11.91 -4.42
CA GLY A 8 -2.64 -12.08 -4.73
C GLY A 8 -1.84 -10.84 -4.33
N VAL A 9 -0.68 -11.00 -3.72
CA VAL A 9 0.26 -9.92 -3.42
C VAL A 9 1.58 -10.23 -4.12
N ILE A 10 1.98 -9.36 -5.03
CA ILE A 10 3.20 -9.53 -5.83
C ILE A 10 4.29 -8.63 -5.25
N GLY A 11 5.28 -9.25 -4.62
CA GLY A 11 6.34 -8.60 -3.86
C GLY A 11 6.12 -8.74 -2.35
N ALA A 12 7.02 -9.46 -1.66
CA ALA A 12 6.97 -9.74 -0.22
C ALA A 12 7.87 -8.80 0.60
N GLY A 13 8.19 -7.62 0.07
CA GLY A 13 8.91 -6.59 0.83
C GLY A 13 8.09 -6.07 2.02
N VAL A 14 8.61 -5.05 2.69
CA VAL A 14 7.98 -4.42 3.89
C VAL A 14 6.49 -4.09 3.68
N MET A 15 6.15 -3.55 2.51
CA MET A 15 4.75 -3.23 2.21
C MET A 15 3.94 -4.48 1.88
N GLY A 16 4.42 -5.35 0.98
CA GLY A 16 3.66 -6.53 0.55
C GLY A 16 3.39 -7.50 1.70
N GLY A 17 4.37 -7.80 2.54
CA GLY A 17 4.16 -8.63 3.74
C GLY A 17 3.13 -8.04 4.70
N GLY A 18 3.20 -6.73 4.96
CA GLY A 18 2.23 -6.04 5.82
C GLY A 18 0.83 -5.94 5.22
N ILE A 19 0.72 -5.81 3.89
CA ILE A 19 -0.55 -5.82 3.15
C ILE A 19 -1.16 -7.22 3.20
N ALA A 20 -0.38 -8.28 2.94
CA ALA A 20 -0.82 -9.66 3.04
C ALA A 20 -1.37 -9.99 4.44
N GLN A 21 -0.67 -9.60 5.50
CA GLN A 21 -1.15 -9.74 6.88
C GLN A 21 -2.49 -9.00 7.08
N SER A 22 -2.60 -7.75 6.63
CA SER A 22 -3.82 -6.94 6.82
C SER A 22 -5.03 -7.55 6.11
N LEU A 23 -4.84 -8.07 4.91
CA LEU A 23 -5.87 -8.75 4.13
C LEU A 23 -6.32 -10.05 4.79
N ALA A 24 -5.39 -10.87 5.27
CA ALA A 24 -5.69 -12.12 5.96
C ALA A 24 -6.44 -11.89 7.29
N GLN A 25 -6.09 -10.83 8.03
CA GLN A 25 -6.85 -10.40 9.21
C GLN A 25 -8.27 -9.96 8.87
N ALA A 26 -8.47 -9.37 7.69
CA ALA A 26 -9.80 -9.01 7.19
C ALA A 26 -10.61 -10.20 6.64
N GLY A 27 -10.02 -11.42 6.65
CA GLY A 27 -10.69 -12.66 6.27
C GLY A 27 -10.61 -13.01 4.78
N TYR A 28 -9.62 -12.48 4.06
CA TYR A 28 -9.33 -12.89 2.68
C TYR A 28 -8.32 -14.05 2.66
N GLU A 29 -8.46 -14.96 1.69
CA GLU A 29 -7.41 -15.92 1.36
C GLU A 29 -6.34 -15.19 0.55
N VAL A 30 -5.09 -15.26 1.00
CA VAL A 30 -4.00 -14.44 0.45
C VAL A 30 -2.86 -15.33 -0.04
N THR A 31 -2.44 -15.14 -1.28
CA THR A 31 -1.19 -15.71 -1.80
C THR A 31 -0.19 -14.57 -1.99
N CYS A 32 0.89 -14.57 -1.20
CA CYS A 32 1.96 -13.57 -1.30
C CYS A 32 3.18 -14.20 -1.95
N THR A 33 3.69 -13.58 -3.01
CA THR A 33 4.85 -14.08 -3.76
C THR A 33 5.97 -13.06 -3.88
N ASP A 34 7.20 -13.55 -3.99
CA ASP A 34 8.39 -12.76 -4.33
C ASP A 34 9.37 -13.62 -5.10
N ILE A 35 10.19 -13.00 -5.96
CA ILE A 35 11.29 -13.68 -6.67
C ILE A 35 12.45 -14.03 -5.74
N ALA A 36 12.55 -13.39 -4.57
CA ALA A 36 13.57 -13.64 -3.55
C ALA A 36 12.98 -14.44 -2.39
N SER A 37 13.40 -15.67 -2.22
CA SER A 37 12.96 -16.56 -1.12
C SER A 37 13.20 -15.95 0.25
N GLU A 38 14.32 -15.24 0.43
CA GLU A 38 14.65 -14.54 1.67
C GLU A 38 13.64 -13.43 2.03
N ALA A 39 13.04 -12.76 1.01
CA ALA A 39 12.01 -11.78 1.23
C ALA A 39 10.72 -12.46 1.74
N LEU A 40 10.36 -13.62 1.19
CA LEU A 40 9.22 -14.42 1.67
C LEU A 40 9.42 -14.90 3.10
N ASP A 41 10.60 -15.42 3.43
CA ASP A 41 10.91 -15.89 4.78
C ASP A 41 10.87 -14.75 5.80
N THR A 42 11.44 -13.60 5.44
CA THR A 42 11.38 -12.38 6.27
C THR A 42 9.93 -11.92 6.48
N ALA A 43 9.14 -11.83 5.40
CA ALA A 43 7.74 -11.41 5.48
C ALA A 43 6.90 -12.37 6.32
N ARG A 44 7.12 -13.69 6.18
CA ARG A 44 6.46 -14.74 6.98
C ARG A 44 6.79 -14.57 8.46
N GLN A 45 8.07 -14.39 8.79
CA GLN A 45 8.51 -14.19 10.16
C GLN A 45 7.96 -12.88 10.74
N ASP A 46 8.02 -11.78 10.01
CA ASP A 46 7.50 -10.49 10.46
C ASP A 46 5.99 -10.50 10.66
N ALA A 47 5.24 -11.15 9.79
CA ALA A 47 3.80 -11.32 9.94
C ALA A 47 3.43 -12.18 11.16
N ALA A 48 4.25 -13.20 11.48
CA ALA A 48 4.02 -14.05 12.65
C ALA A 48 4.46 -13.38 13.94
N GLU A 49 5.72 -12.94 14.04
CA GLU A 49 6.44 -12.62 15.26
C GLU A 49 7.00 -11.20 15.32
N GLY A 50 6.98 -10.46 14.21
CA GLY A 50 7.48 -9.09 14.13
C GLY A 50 6.79 -8.17 15.15
N ARG A 51 7.39 -7.00 15.39
CA ARG A 51 6.87 -6.00 16.34
C ARG A 51 5.37 -5.74 16.20
N PHE A 52 4.87 -5.78 14.98
CA PHE A 52 3.46 -5.58 14.65
C PHE A 52 2.81 -6.83 14.05
N GLY A 53 3.49 -7.97 14.11
CA GLY A 53 2.99 -9.26 13.67
C GLY A 53 1.81 -9.76 14.52
N LEU A 54 1.25 -10.88 14.12
CA LEU A 54 0.05 -11.47 14.74
C LEU A 54 0.26 -11.78 16.23
N ALA A 55 1.41 -12.36 16.61
CA ALA A 55 1.72 -12.62 18.01
C ALA A 55 1.78 -11.32 18.84
N GLY A 56 2.38 -10.27 18.31
CA GLY A 56 2.41 -8.95 18.94
C GLY A 56 1.02 -8.30 19.03
N ALA A 57 0.13 -8.55 18.07
CA ALA A 57 -1.26 -8.07 18.13
C ALA A 57 -2.04 -8.75 19.26
N VAL A 58 -1.86 -10.07 19.44
CA VAL A 58 -2.43 -10.82 20.56
C VAL A 58 -1.90 -10.29 21.90
N ALA A 59 -0.58 -10.13 22.04
CA ALA A 59 0.03 -9.62 23.26
C ALA A 59 -0.47 -8.22 23.66
N ARG A 60 -0.89 -7.40 22.70
CA ARG A 60 -1.49 -6.07 22.92
C ARG A 60 -3.01 -6.07 23.03
N GLY A 61 -3.65 -7.23 23.05
CA GLY A 61 -5.11 -7.36 23.13
C GLY A 61 -5.87 -6.77 21.94
N LYS A 62 -5.25 -6.78 20.73
CA LYS A 62 -5.84 -6.33 19.49
C LYS A 62 -6.51 -7.44 18.69
N LEU A 63 -6.08 -8.67 18.92
CA LEU A 63 -6.64 -9.91 18.38
C LEU A 63 -6.68 -10.94 19.51
N ASP A 64 -7.58 -11.89 19.45
CA ASP A 64 -7.46 -13.12 20.23
C ASP A 64 -6.56 -14.14 19.51
N SER A 65 -6.16 -15.21 20.22
CA SER A 65 -5.27 -16.21 19.65
C SER A 65 -5.90 -16.95 18.48
N SER A 66 -7.20 -17.20 18.52
CA SER A 66 -7.92 -17.90 17.44
C SER A 66 -8.04 -17.06 16.19
N GLU A 67 -8.24 -15.75 16.33
CA GLU A 67 -8.23 -14.79 15.21
C GLU A 67 -6.84 -14.72 14.56
N ALA A 68 -5.78 -14.70 15.38
CA ALA A 68 -4.39 -14.66 14.89
C ALA A 68 -4.03 -15.96 14.14
N ASP A 69 -4.42 -17.12 14.66
CA ASP A 69 -4.18 -18.41 14.02
C ASP A 69 -4.97 -18.54 12.70
N ALA A 70 -6.23 -18.08 12.69
CA ALA A 70 -7.04 -18.05 11.50
C ALA A 70 -6.45 -17.10 10.43
N ALA A 71 -5.96 -15.92 10.81
CA ALA A 71 -5.29 -15.00 9.89
C ALA A 71 -4.00 -15.61 9.32
N ARG A 72 -3.19 -16.27 10.16
CA ARG A 72 -1.98 -16.97 9.72
C ARG A 72 -2.28 -18.07 8.70
N ALA A 73 -3.33 -18.86 8.94
CA ALA A 73 -3.74 -19.96 8.07
C ALA A 73 -4.20 -19.49 6.68
N ARG A 74 -4.67 -18.24 6.56
CA ARG A 74 -5.14 -17.64 5.29
C ARG A 74 -3.99 -17.14 4.41
N ILE A 75 -2.74 -17.13 4.86
CA ILE A 75 -1.63 -16.62 4.04
C ILE A 75 -0.81 -17.80 3.50
N THR A 76 -0.82 -17.94 2.20
CA THR A 76 0.12 -18.79 1.46
C THR A 76 1.32 -17.94 1.03
N TRP A 77 2.51 -18.32 1.46
CA TRP A 77 3.77 -17.73 1.02
C TRP A 77 4.34 -18.61 -0.08
N SER A 78 4.37 -18.12 -1.30
CA SER A 78 4.69 -18.92 -2.50
C SER A 78 5.79 -18.25 -3.32
N ASP A 79 6.64 -19.04 -3.96
CA ASP A 79 7.58 -18.59 -4.99
C ASP A 79 6.96 -18.55 -6.39
N SER A 80 5.70 -18.99 -6.53
CA SER A 80 4.98 -19.01 -7.80
C SER A 80 4.21 -17.69 -8.02
N PHE A 81 4.63 -16.96 -9.04
CA PHE A 81 3.90 -15.80 -9.55
C PHE A 81 2.51 -16.19 -10.07
N GLU A 82 2.43 -17.32 -10.78
CA GLU A 82 1.21 -17.82 -11.37
C GLU A 82 0.15 -18.15 -10.32
N GLU A 83 0.56 -18.71 -9.17
CA GLU A 83 -0.36 -19.02 -8.08
C GLU A 83 -0.99 -17.73 -7.50
N ALA A 84 -0.19 -16.70 -7.25
CA ALA A 84 -0.69 -15.42 -6.77
C ALA A 84 -1.55 -14.70 -7.83
N ALA A 85 -1.23 -14.86 -9.11
CA ALA A 85 -1.98 -14.27 -10.22
C ALA A 85 -3.40 -14.85 -10.39
N GLN A 86 -3.70 -16.05 -9.85
CA GLN A 86 -5.04 -16.67 -9.93
C GLN A 86 -6.05 -16.11 -8.92
N SER A 87 -5.86 -14.91 -8.45
CA SER A 87 -6.71 -14.28 -7.42
C SER A 87 -7.74 -13.32 -8.02
N ASP A 88 -8.84 -13.06 -7.27
CA ASP A 88 -9.88 -12.09 -7.66
C ASP A 88 -9.36 -10.65 -7.69
N LEU A 89 -8.46 -10.31 -6.76
CA LEU A 89 -7.76 -9.04 -6.68
C LEU A 89 -6.26 -9.30 -6.56
N ILE A 90 -5.44 -8.59 -7.32
CA ILE A 90 -4.00 -8.73 -7.27
C ILE A 90 -3.38 -7.37 -6.98
N ILE A 91 -2.56 -7.30 -5.92
CA ILE A 91 -1.92 -6.06 -5.48
C ILE A 91 -0.41 -6.15 -5.76
N GLU A 92 0.07 -5.32 -6.66
CA GLU A 92 1.47 -5.19 -6.99
C GLU A 92 2.19 -4.34 -5.93
N CYS A 93 3.25 -4.91 -5.34
CA CYS A 93 4.09 -4.32 -4.29
C CYS A 93 5.60 -4.43 -4.62
N VAL A 94 5.95 -4.57 -5.91
CA VAL A 94 7.35 -4.66 -6.35
C VAL A 94 8.07 -3.31 -6.20
N PRO A 95 9.43 -3.27 -6.32
CA PRO A 95 10.19 -2.03 -6.17
C PRO A 95 9.64 -0.86 -7.00
N GLU A 96 9.77 0.36 -6.46
CA GLU A 96 9.23 1.60 -7.05
C GLU A 96 10.05 2.02 -8.29
N LYS A 97 9.90 1.22 -9.35
CA LYS A 97 10.50 1.43 -10.68
C LYS A 97 9.43 1.18 -11.73
N LEU A 98 9.17 2.18 -12.57
CA LEU A 98 8.07 2.14 -13.53
C LEU A 98 8.19 0.98 -14.52
N ASP A 99 9.36 0.74 -15.06
CA ASP A 99 9.64 -0.34 -15.99
C ASP A 99 9.35 -1.73 -15.40
N VAL A 100 9.71 -1.94 -14.13
CA VAL A 100 9.42 -3.19 -13.41
C VAL A 100 7.92 -3.34 -13.21
N LYS A 101 7.22 -2.29 -12.78
CA LYS A 101 5.77 -2.31 -12.58
C LYS A 101 5.02 -2.59 -13.89
N LEU A 102 5.42 -1.94 -14.99
CA LEU A 102 4.82 -2.18 -16.31
C LEU A 102 5.05 -3.63 -16.78
N SER A 103 6.23 -4.21 -16.51
CA SER A 103 6.51 -5.62 -16.81
C SER A 103 5.59 -6.55 -16.01
N VAL A 104 5.43 -6.31 -14.70
CA VAL A 104 4.53 -7.08 -13.84
C VAL A 104 3.08 -6.98 -14.31
N PHE A 105 2.61 -5.78 -14.66
CA PHE A 105 1.23 -5.60 -15.14
C PHE A 105 0.97 -6.34 -16.47
N ARG A 106 1.94 -6.40 -17.39
CA ARG A 106 1.82 -7.22 -18.62
C ARG A 106 1.73 -8.70 -18.27
N SER A 107 2.60 -9.20 -17.39
CA SER A 107 2.57 -10.59 -16.96
C SER A 107 1.27 -10.95 -16.23
N LEU A 108 0.74 -10.04 -15.40
CA LEU A 108 -0.55 -10.22 -14.75
C LEU A 108 -1.72 -10.21 -15.75
N ASP A 109 -1.67 -9.37 -16.78
CA ASP A 109 -2.70 -9.34 -17.82
C ASP A 109 -2.79 -10.64 -18.62
N GLU A 110 -1.66 -11.34 -18.75
CA GLU A 110 -1.57 -12.64 -19.42
C GLU A 110 -1.99 -13.82 -18.52
N ALA A 111 -1.61 -13.77 -17.23
CA ALA A 111 -1.76 -14.90 -16.32
C ALA A 111 -3.06 -14.86 -15.49
N ALA A 112 -3.58 -13.68 -15.17
CA ALA A 112 -4.72 -13.55 -14.27
C ALA A 112 -6.07 -13.85 -14.97
N PRO A 113 -7.03 -14.43 -14.26
CA PRO A 113 -8.40 -14.60 -14.75
C PRO A 113 -8.99 -13.29 -15.30
N GLU A 114 -9.89 -13.38 -16.26
CA GLU A 114 -10.49 -12.20 -16.91
C GLU A 114 -11.24 -11.27 -15.94
N HIS A 115 -11.75 -11.82 -14.84
CA HIS A 115 -12.49 -11.04 -13.83
C HIS A 115 -11.59 -10.36 -12.81
N SER A 116 -10.29 -10.65 -12.78
CA SER A 116 -9.37 -10.17 -11.77
C SER A 116 -9.13 -8.66 -11.85
N ILE A 117 -9.18 -8.00 -10.71
CA ILE A 117 -8.79 -6.60 -10.56
C ILE A 117 -7.28 -6.52 -10.32
N LEU A 118 -6.60 -5.64 -11.02
CA LEU A 118 -5.18 -5.39 -10.88
C LEU A 118 -4.96 -4.06 -10.16
N ALA A 119 -4.37 -4.10 -8.98
CA ALA A 119 -4.08 -2.92 -8.18
C ALA A 119 -2.57 -2.68 -8.04
N SER A 120 -2.13 -1.43 -8.03
CA SER A 120 -0.75 -1.09 -7.68
C SER A 120 -0.68 -0.37 -6.35
N ASN A 121 0.30 -0.75 -5.52
CA ASN A 121 0.65 -0.02 -4.30
C ASN A 121 1.71 1.08 -4.55
N THR A 122 1.89 1.53 -5.78
CA THR A 122 2.81 2.63 -6.08
C THR A 122 2.48 3.86 -5.24
N SER A 123 3.53 4.60 -4.87
CA SER A 123 3.38 5.85 -4.11
C SER A 123 3.17 7.08 -5.00
N GLY A 124 3.31 6.93 -6.34
CA GLY A 124 3.20 8.10 -7.20
C GLY A 124 3.34 7.90 -8.69
N PHE A 125 3.65 6.69 -9.18
CA PHE A 125 3.64 6.47 -10.63
C PHE A 125 2.20 6.47 -11.16
N PRO A 126 2.00 7.00 -12.40
CA PRO A 126 0.67 7.07 -12.99
C PRO A 126 0.01 5.69 -13.13
N ILE A 127 -1.18 5.54 -12.58
CA ILE A 127 -1.99 4.32 -12.75
C ILE A 127 -2.39 4.14 -14.21
N ALA A 128 -2.59 5.23 -14.92
CA ALA A 128 -2.86 5.22 -16.36
C ALA A 128 -1.76 4.52 -17.17
N ALA A 129 -0.47 4.63 -16.76
CA ALA A 129 0.62 3.93 -17.43
C ALA A 129 0.51 2.40 -17.23
N MET A 130 0.13 1.95 -16.04
CA MET A 130 -0.09 0.53 -15.74
C MET A 130 -1.33 0.01 -16.45
N ALA A 131 -2.43 0.77 -16.45
CA ALA A 131 -3.63 0.44 -17.21
C ALA A 131 -3.36 0.28 -18.70
N GLY A 132 -2.54 1.18 -19.27
CA GLY A 132 -2.10 1.12 -20.67
C GLY A 132 -1.18 -0.06 -21.01
N ALA A 133 -0.62 -0.75 -20.01
CA ALA A 133 0.17 -1.96 -20.20
C ALA A 133 -0.69 -3.24 -20.25
N THR A 134 -2.01 -3.14 -20.05
CA THR A 134 -2.96 -4.26 -20.00
C THR A 134 -4.06 -4.12 -21.06
N ARG A 135 -4.80 -5.19 -21.32
CA ARG A 135 -6.00 -5.23 -22.18
C ARG A 135 -7.30 -4.99 -21.38
N ARG A 136 -7.19 -4.79 -20.04
CA ARG A 136 -8.30 -4.59 -19.09
C ARG A 136 -8.17 -3.29 -18.29
N PRO A 137 -8.04 -2.11 -18.96
CA PRO A 137 -7.80 -0.84 -18.26
C PRO A 137 -8.91 -0.46 -17.27
N ASP A 138 -10.13 -0.97 -17.47
CA ASP A 138 -11.29 -0.78 -16.61
C ASP A 138 -11.20 -1.58 -15.29
N GLN A 139 -10.32 -2.57 -15.22
CA GLN A 139 -10.03 -3.37 -14.02
C GLN A 139 -8.70 -2.99 -13.36
N VAL A 140 -8.07 -1.88 -13.79
CA VAL A 140 -6.82 -1.39 -13.18
C VAL A 140 -7.10 -0.21 -12.26
N VAL A 141 -6.48 -0.23 -11.07
CA VAL A 141 -6.66 0.79 -10.03
C VAL A 141 -5.37 0.95 -9.21
N GLY A 142 -5.14 2.13 -8.64
CA GLY A 142 -4.15 2.29 -7.57
C GLY A 142 -4.77 1.99 -6.21
N TRP A 143 -4.05 1.26 -5.35
CA TRP A 143 -4.39 1.16 -3.94
C TRP A 143 -3.15 1.46 -3.11
N HIS A 144 -2.94 2.76 -2.91
CA HIS A 144 -1.78 3.27 -2.17
C HIS A 144 -2.02 3.16 -0.66
N TRP A 145 -1.16 2.38 -0.01
CA TRP A 145 -1.13 2.18 1.43
C TRP A 145 -0.02 3.01 2.06
N ALA A 146 -0.15 3.31 3.35
CA ALA A 146 0.93 3.90 4.13
C ALA A 146 1.61 2.86 5.03
N SER A 147 2.90 3.03 5.27
CA SER A 147 3.68 2.18 6.18
C SER A 147 3.50 2.62 7.65
N PRO A 148 3.35 1.68 8.60
CA PRO A 148 3.12 0.24 8.43
C PRO A 148 1.69 -0.08 7.99
N ALA A 149 1.52 -1.00 7.04
CA ALA A 149 0.24 -1.30 6.42
C ALA A 149 -0.85 -1.70 7.43
N PHE A 150 -0.54 -2.46 8.45
CA PHE A 150 -1.47 -2.94 9.49
C PHE A 150 -1.81 -1.89 10.55
N VAL A 151 -1.09 -0.76 10.63
CA VAL A 151 -1.33 0.32 11.61
C VAL A 151 -2.08 1.48 10.98
N MET A 152 -1.64 1.90 9.81
CA MET A 152 -2.16 3.10 9.16
C MET A 152 -3.54 2.86 8.56
N LYS A 153 -4.50 3.73 8.88
CA LYS A 153 -5.85 3.68 8.30
C LYS A 153 -5.95 4.30 6.91
N PHE A 154 -4.85 4.84 6.42
CA PHE A 154 -4.74 5.51 5.13
C PHE A 154 -4.94 4.53 3.97
N ALA A 155 -5.73 4.94 2.96
CA ALA A 155 -5.85 4.30 1.67
C ALA A 155 -6.31 5.30 0.61
N GLU A 156 -5.47 5.61 -0.36
CA GLU A 156 -5.88 6.30 -1.59
C GLU A 156 -6.24 5.26 -2.64
N ILE A 157 -7.47 5.31 -3.13
CA ILE A 157 -7.91 4.47 -4.24
C ILE A 157 -7.86 5.33 -5.50
N VAL A 158 -6.82 5.11 -6.31
CA VAL A 158 -6.49 5.98 -7.44
C VAL A 158 -7.14 5.43 -8.70
N VAL A 159 -8.05 6.20 -9.27
CA VAL A 159 -8.81 5.82 -10.47
C VAL A 159 -8.36 6.62 -11.68
N THR A 160 -8.26 5.96 -12.82
CA THR A 160 -8.06 6.57 -14.13
C THR A 160 -9.41 6.90 -14.78
N GLU A 161 -9.40 7.56 -15.93
CA GLU A 161 -10.61 7.73 -16.74
C GLU A 161 -11.18 6.39 -17.25
N GLY A 162 -10.33 5.36 -17.37
CA GLY A 162 -10.73 4.02 -17.82
C GLY A 162 -11.20 3.10 -16.69
N THR A 163 -10.86 3.39 -15.43
CA THR A 163 -11.24 2.52 -14.30
C THR A 163 -12.76 2.49 -14.12
N SER A 164 -13.36 1.29 -14.12
CA SER A 164 -14.81 1.16 -13.95
C SER A 164 -15.26 1.49 -12.52
N ASP A 165 -16.48 2.00 -12.37
CA ASP A 165 -17.10 2.23 -11.07
C ASP A 165 -17.14 0.95 -10.22
N SER A 166 -17.38 -0.19 -10.85
CA SER A 166 -17.40 -1.48 -10.17
C SER A 166 -16.02 -1.86 -9.60
N THR A 167 -14.94 -1.65 -10.35
CA THR A 167 -13.55 -1.88 -9.88
C THR A 167 -13.25 -0.98 -8.69
N ARG A 168 -13.52 0.32 -8.81
CA ARG A 168 -13.37 1.27 -7.71
C ARG A 168 -14.13 0.83 -6.46
N ASP A 169 -15.41 0.52 -6.60
CA ASP A 169 -16.29 0.25 -5.46
C ASP A 169 -15.92 -1.06 -4.75
N GLN A 170 -15.50 -2.09 -5.49
CA GLN A 170 -15.01 -3.35 -4.91
C GLN A 170 -13.72 -3.13 -4.12
N VAL A 171 -12.74 -2.38 -4.65
CA VAL A 171 -11.49 -2.10 -3.92
C VAL A 171 -11.75 -1.18 -2.72
N MET A 172 -12.66 -0.20 -2.83
CA MET A 172 -13.11 0.62 -1.70
C MET A 172 -13.74 -0.24 -0.59
N ALA A 173 -14.56 -1.22 -0.95
CA ALA A 173 -15.18 -2.15 0.01
C ALA A 173 -14.13 -3.04 0.68
N CYS A 174 -13.18 -3.59 -0.11
CA CYS A 174 -12.07 -4.38 0.39
C CYS A 174 -11.21 -3.57 1.38
N ALA A 175 -10.89 -2.32 1.04
CA ALA A 175 -10.12 -1.44 1.92
C ALA A 175 -10.85 -1.15 3.25
N LYS A 176 -12.15 -0.90 3.22
CA LYS A 176 -12.98 -0.73 4.43
C LYS A 176 -12.96 -1.99 5.30
N LYS A 177 -13.08 -3.17 4.70
CA LYS A 177 -13.03 -4.45 5.41
C LYS A 177 -11.66 -4.68 6.07
N CYS A 178 -10.57 -4.16 5.47
CA CYS A 178 -9.24 -4.11 6.08
C CYS A 178 -9.08 -3.02 7.15
N GLY A 179 -10.15 -2.37 7.61
CA GLY A 179 -10.11 -1.32 8.62
C GLY A 179 -9.51 0.00 8.15
N LYS A 180 -9.46 0.24 6.82
CA LYS A 180 -8.94 1.48 6.24
C LYS A 180 -10.06 2.50 6.06
N ASN A 181 -9.65 3.77 5.92
CA ASN A 181 -10.50 4.89 5.54
C ASN A 181 -10.21 5.24 4.07
N PRO A 182 -10.76 4.51 3.08
CA PRO A 182 -10.42 4.71 1.69
C PRO A 182 -11.04 5.99 1.14
N VAL A 183 -10.24 6.71 0.35
CA VAL A 183 -10.65 7.88 -0.41
C VAL A 183 -10.35 7.63 -1.88
N ALA A 184 -11.37 7.73 -2.73
CA ALA A 184 -11.18 7.66 -4.18
C ALA A 184 -10.62 9.00 -4.68
N VAL A 185 -9.51 8.93 -5.42
CA VAL A 185 -8.83 10.08 -6.01
C VAL A 185 -8.55 9.83 -7.49
N ARG A 186 -8.48 10.88 -8.29
CA ARG A 186 -8.16 10.75 -9.71
C ARG A 186 -6.66 10.69 -9.93
N ASP A 187 -6.25 9.81 -10.84
CA ASP A 187 -4.89 9.78 -11.35
C ASP A 187 -4.55 11.08 -12.09
N ASN A 188 -3.32 11.55 -11.90
CA ASN A 188 -2.76 12.64 -12.71
C ASN A 188 -1.45 12.15 -13.35
N PRO A 189 -1.48 11.70 -14.62
CA PRO A 189 -0.33 11.07 -15.25
C PRO A 189 0.87 12.03 -15.50
N LEU A 190 0.70 13.33 -15.28
CA LEU A 190 1.76 14.33 -15.45
C LEU A 190 2.52 14.66 -14.16
N GLU A 191 2.08 14.11 -13.02
CA GLU A 191 2.63 14.42 -11.71
C GLU A 191 2.97 13.16 -10.94
N TRP A 192 4.10 13.17 -10.24
CA TRP A 192 4.42 12.11 -9.31
C TRP A 192 3.70 12.32 -7.98
N GLY A 193 3.16 11.23 -7.44
CA GLY A 193 2.42 11.25 -6.17
C GLY A 193 0.94 11.56 -6.38
N PHE A 194 0.15 11.11 -5.43
CA PHE A 194 -1.29 11.37 -5.40
C PHE A 194 -1.61 12.56 -4.49
N VAL A 195 -2.63 12.53 -3.65
CA VAL A 195 -2.98 13.69 -2.82
C VAL A 195 -2.01 13.86 -1.65
N ALA A 196 -1.83 12.80 -0.84
CA ALA A 196 -1.06 12.90 0.40
C ALA A 196 0.41 13.26 0.14
N ASN A 197 1.09 12.52 -0.75
CA ASN A 197 2.49 12.75 -1.05
C ASN A 197 2.73 14.10 -1.75
N ARG A 198 1.84 14.52 -2.64
CA ARG A 198 1.97 15.83 -3.30
C ARG A 198 1.93 16.99 -2.31
N ILE A 199 0.96 16.96 -1.37
CA ILE A 199 0.84 17.99 -0.33
C ILE A 199 2.03 17.93 0.62
N TYR A 200 2.40 16.72 1.06
CA TYR A 200 3.51 16.54 1.99
C TYR A 200 4.84 17.06 1.43
N PHE A 201 5.18 16.68 0.19
CA PHE A 201 6.42 17.16 -0.43
C PHE A 201 6.37 18.63 -0.82
N ALA A 202 5.20 19.19 -1.16
CA ALA A 202 5.06 20.63 -1.36
C ALA A 202 5.34 21.40 -0.08
N MET A 203 4.79 20.95 1.05
CA MET A 203 5.05 21.51 2.37
C MET A 203 6.54 21.44 2.73
N LEU A 204 7.19 20.30 2.53
CA LEU A 204 8.62 20.14 2.83
C LEU A 204 9.50 21.04 1.95
N ARG A 205 9.20 21.14 0.65
CA ARG A 205 9.94 22.04 -0.24
C ARG A 205 9.83 23.49 0.20
N GLU A 206 8.63 23.95 0.58
CA GLU A 206 8.45 25.34 1.05
C GLU A 206 9.11 25.56 2.41
N ALA A 207 8.98 24.60 3.34
CA ALA A 207 9.68 24.68 4.63
C ALA A 207 11.21 24.77 4.45
N SER A 208 11.78 23.95 3.57
CA SER A 208 13.22 24.00 3.26
C SER A 208 13.61 25.35 2.64
N ARG A 209 12.79 25.88 1.73
CA ARG A 209 13.06 27.18 1.10
C ARG A 209 13.08 28.33 2.10
N VAL A 210 12.16 28.35 3.08
CA VAL A 210 12.14 29.34 4.16
C VAL A 210 13.47 29.34 4.95
N VAL A 211 14.03 28.13 5.19
CA VAL A 211 15.32 28.00 5.87
C VAL A 211 16.47 28.42 4.96
N ASP A 212 16.48 28.03 3.70
CA ASP A 212 17.53 28.37 2.73
C ASP A 212 17.60 29.89 2.47
N GLU A 213 16.46 30.59 2.52
CA GLU A 213 16.37 32.05 2.43
C GLU A 213 16.81 32.78 3.72
N GLY A 214 17.13 32.04 4.79
CA GLY A 214 17.56 32.58 6.07
C GLY A 214 16.44 33.29 6.86
N VAL A 215 15.17 33.01 6.54
CA VAL A 215 14.01 33.62 7.23
C VAL A 215 13.85 33.00 8.61
N ALA A 216 14.05 31.69 8.75
CA ALA A 216 13.97 30.99 10.03
C ALA A 216 14.87 29.74 10.01
N THR A 217 15.19 29.22 11.18
CA THR A 217 15.88 27.94 11.36
C THR A 217 14.91 26.77 11.28
N HIS A 218 15.40 25.55 11.09
CA HIS A 218 14.58 24.32 11.12
C HIS A 218 13.76 24.16 12.40
N ALA A 219 14.34 24.56 13.55
CA ALA A 219 13.67 24.51 14.85
C ALA A 219 12.51 25.52 14.90
N GLU A 220 12.76 26.77 14.52
CA GLU A 220 11.75 27.82 14.51
C GLU A 220 10.59 27.50 13.54
N VAL A 221 10.89 26.96 12.36
CA VAL A 221 9.83 26.48 11.43
C VAL A 221 8.98 25.40 12.10
N ASN A 222 9.61 24.41 12.77
CA ASN A 222 8.83 23.38 13.47
C ASN A 222 7.94 23.97 14.56
N ASP A 223 8.50 24.84 15.41
CA ASP A 223 7.78 25.44 16.54
C ASP A 223 6.60 26.31 16.05
N LEU A 224 6.83 27.16 15.04
CA LEU A 224 5.78 28.01 14.47
C LEU A 224 4.64 27.20 13.86
N MET A 225 4.94 26.08 13.15
CA MET A 225 3.90 25.26 12.55
C MET A 225 3.10 24.46 13.60
N VAL A 226 3.74 24.03 14.67
CA VAL A 226 3.08 23.41 15.81
C VAL A 226 2.17 24.41 16.52
N ASP A 227 2.68 25.60 16.87
CA ASP A 227 1.96 26.59 17.65
C ASP A 227 0.81 27.23 16.87
N CYS A 228 1.03 27.56 15.59
CA CYS A 228 0.02 28.20 14.74
C CYS A 228 -1.12 27.25 14.33
N PHE A 229 -0.77 26.01 13.92
CA PHE A 229 -1.73 25.07 13.32
C PHE A 229 -2.08 23.89 14.23
N ARG A 230 -1.52 23.82 15.43
CA ARG A 230 -1.67 22.71 16.40
C ARG A 230 -1.29 21.36 15.81
N TRP A 231 -0.29 21.34 14.96
CA TRP A 231 0.24 20.09 14.43
C TRP A 231 0.92 19.27 15.54
N PRO A 232 0.87 17.95 15.51
CA PRO A 232 1.52 17.12 16.53
C PRO A 232 3.04 17.23 16.50
N VAL A 233 3.62 17.55 15.34
CA VAL A 233 5.04 17.81 15.11
C VAL A 233 5.20 18.73 13.90
N GLY A 234 6.30 19.49 13.84
CA GLY A 234 6.60 20.35 12.69
C GLY A 234 7.14 19.60 11.48
N PRO A 235 7.24 20.27 10.31
CA PRO A 235 7.60 19.65 9.03
C PRO A 235 8.89 18.82 9.07
N PHE A 236 9.96 19.36 9.61
CA PHE A 236 11.26 18.67 9.68
C PHE A 236 11.28 17.54 10.71
N ALA A 237 10.52 17.64 11.78
CA ALA A 237 10.36 16.59 12.77
C ALA A 237 9.56 15.41 12.21
N MET A 238 8.60 15.64 11.31
CA MET A 238 7.89 14.58 10.57
C MET A 238 8.84 13.73 9.74
N VAL A 239 9.79 14.36 9.00
CA VAL A 239 10.79 13.64 8.19
C VAL A 239 11.68 12.78 9.06
N LYS A 240 12.16 13.32 10.18
CA LYS A 240 13.00 12.60 11.13
C LYS A 240 12.26 11.40 11.74
N GLY A 241 11.00 11.56 12.07
CA GLY A 241 10.14 10.48 12.55
C GLY A 241 9.90 9.40 11.51
N ALA A 242 9.68 9.76 10.25
CA ALA A 242 9.51 8.82 9.14
C ALA A 242 10.77 7.98 8.87
N GLY A 243 11.98 8.56 9.08
CA GLY A 243 13.25 7.87 8.90
C GLY A 243 13.69 6.96 10.05
N SER A 244 13.18 7.17 11.27
CA SER A 244 13.66 6.50 12.50
C SER A 244 12.61 5.66 13.22
N GLY A 245 11.35 5.78 12.88
CA GLY A 245 10.26 5.34 13.72
C GLY A 245 9.78 3.90 13.54
N TRP A 246 10.25 3.19 12.56
CA TRP A 246 9.65 1.91 12.18
C TRP A 246 10.65 0.75 12.06
N LYS A 247 11.86 0.96 12.57
CA LYS A 247 12.82 -0.14 12.74
C LYS A 247 12.60 -0.85 14.06
#